data_6029838aceaa5e4ad05c97e706333772
#
_entry.id   6029838aceaa5e4ad05c97e706333772
#
_cell.length_a   1.000
_cell.length_b   1.000
_cell.length_c   1.000
_cell.angle_alpha   90.00
_cell.angle_beta   90.00
_cell.angle_gamma   90.00
#
_symmetry.space_group_name_H-M   'P 1'
#
loop_
_entity.id
_entity.type
_entity.pdbx_description
1 polymer ?
#
loop_
_entity_poly.entity_id
_entity_poly.type
_entity_poly.pdbx_seq_one_letter_code
_entity_poly.pdbx_strand_id
1 'polypeptide(L)' 'MQQTIYDQLGEPDPVFTDWGVRDRAGAVTWVREGREAAQRHVFDRRDLGHHAQLVTRRRTAWEDAE' A
#
# COMPACT_ATOMS: atom_id res chain seq x y z
N MET A 1 15.00 -10.75 21.11
CA MET A 1 14.97 -10.67 20.53
C MET A 1 14.47 -10.56 20.02
N GLN A 2 14.20 -10.44 19.67
CA GLN A 2 14.03 -10.42 19.00
C GLN A 2 13.77 -9.81 18.40
N GLN A 3 13.50 -9.47 18.44
CA GLN A 3 13.40 -8.86 17.62
C GLN A 3 14.18 -8.43 16.75
N THR A 4 14.51 -8.04 16.55
CA THR A 4 15.58 -7.79 15.77
C THR A 4 15.95 -8.78 14.76
N ILE A 5 15.39 -9.85 14.80
CA ILE A 5 15.62 -10.87 13.84
C ILE A 5 15.23 -10.47 12.45
N TYR A 6 14.20 -9.69 12.32
CA TYR A 6 13.76 -9.20 11.02
C TYR A 6 14.82 -8.35 10.37
N ASP A 7 15.47 -7.55 11.14
CA ASP A 7 16.50 -6.70 10.62
C ASP A 7 17.63 -7.52 10.07
N GLN A 8 17.94 -8.58 10.75
CA GLN A 8 19.02 -9.43 10.31
C GLN A 8 18.71 -10.13 9.01
N LEU A 9 17.45 -10.39 8.78
CA LEU A 9 17.05 -11.00 7.54
C LEU A 9 16.97 -10.01 6.40
N GLY A 10 17.07 -8.76 6.70
CA GLY A 10 17.00 -7.74 5.68
C GLY A 10 15.61 -7.51 5.13
N GLU A 11 14.61 -8.06 5.74
CA GLU A 11 13.25 -7.87 5.29
C GLU A 11 12.63 -6.68 5.95
N PRO A 12 11.77 -5.96 5.23
CA PRO A 12 11.13 -4.81 5.83
C PRO A 12 10.16 -5.29 6.90
N ASP A 13 10.10 -4.53 7.96
CA ASP A 13 9.13 -4.76 9.01
C ASP A 13 7.76 -4.44 8.45
N PRO A 14 6.82 -5.38 8.49
CA PRO A 14 5.49 -5.13 7.94
C PRO A 14 4.77 -3.96 8.60
N VAL A 15 5.16 -3.61 9.79
CA VAL A 15 4.57 -2.48 10.50
C VAL A 15 4.81 -1.17 9.74
N PHE A 16 5.88 -1.12 8.98
CA PHE A 16 6.23 0.10 8.25
C PHE A 16 5.77 0.08 6.80
N THR A 17 4.96 -0.90 6.44
CA THR A 17 4.44 -0.97 5.09
C THR A 17 3.02 -0.41 5.07
N ASP A 18 2.83 0.64 4.32
CA ASP A 18 1.53 1.27 4.15
C ASP A 18 0.96 0.93 2.78
N TRP A 19 -0.36 0.86 2.71
CA TRP A 19 -1.06 0.58 1.46
C TRP A 19 -2.05 1.67 1.18
N GLY A 20 -2.23 1.97 -0.09
CA GLY A 20 -3.13 3.03 -0.47
C GLY A 20 -3.64 2.88 -1.88
N VAL A 21 -4.49 3.82 -2.27
CA VAL A 21 -5.06 3.88 -3.60
C VAL A 21 -4.76 5.25 -4.17
N ARG A 22 -4.13 5.28 -5.34
CA ARG A 22 -3.81 6.53 -6.02
C ARG A 22 -4.84 6.75 -7.11
N ASP A 23 -5.41 7.95 -7.16
CA ASP A 23 -6.38 8.29 -8.18
C ASP A 23 -5.68 8.90 -9.40
N ARG A 24 -6.50 9.30 -10.38
CA ARG A 24 -5.99 9.82 -11.63
C ARG A 24 -5.19 11.10 -11.45
N ALA A 25 -5.55 11.88 -10.46
CA ALA A 25 -4.86 13.13 -10.18
C ALA A 25 -3.55 12.93 -9.42
N GLY A 26 -3.27 11.70 -8.99
CA GLY A 26 -2.07 11.41 -8.25
C GLY A 26 -2.23 11.46 -6.75
N ALA A 27 -3.42 11.76 -6.26
CA ALA A 27 -3.67 11.79 -4.83
C ALA A 27 -3.82 10.37 -4.29
N VAL A 28 -3.23 10.11 -3.14
CA VAL A 28 -3.26 8.80 -2.53
C VAL A 28 -4.14 8.82 -1.30
N THR A 29 -5.06 7.85 -1.23
CA THR A 29 -5.86 7.61 -0.05
C THR A 29 -5.23 6.45 0.70
N TRP A 30 -4.85 6.70 1.93
CA TRP A 30 -4.21 5.68 2.77
C TRP A 30 -5.27 4.71 3.27
N VAL A 31 -5.05 3.43 3.04
CA VAL A 31 -5.95 2.38 3.52
C VAL A 31 -5.27 1.64 4.65
N ARG A 32 -5.70 1.95 5.86
CA ARG A 32 -5.04 1.42 7.06
C ARG A 32 -5.25 -0.07 7.27
N GLU A 33 -6.28 -0.60 6.69
CA GLU A 33 -6.64 -2.01 6.87
C GLU A 33 -5.69 -2.96 6.15
N GLY A 34 -4.84 -2.44 5.27
CA GLY A 34 -3.81 -3.24 4.64
C GLY A 34 -4.06 -3.48 3.17
N ARG A 35 -3.22 -4.35 2.61
CA ARG A 35 -3.19 -4.57 1.17
C ARG A 35 -4.52 -5.06 0.61
N GLU A 36 -5.12 -6.02 1.27
CA GLU A 36 -6.34 -6.64 0.77
C GLU A 36 -7.47 -5.63 0.68
N ALA A 37 -7.60 -4.81 1.71
CA ALA A 37 -8.61 -3.77 1.73
C ALA A 37 -8.33 -2.72 0.66
N ALA A 38 -7.07 -2.33 0.49
CA ALA A 38 -6.71 -1.37 -0.53
C ALA A 38 -7.00 -1.91 -1.92
N GLN A 39 -6.71 -3.19 -2.14
CA GLN A 39 -6.98 -3.82 -3.42
C GLN A 39 -8.47 -3.86 -3.72
N ARG A 40 -9.28 -4.10 -2.70
CA ARG A 40 -10.73 -4.07 -2.85
C ARG A 40 -11.21 -2.68 -3.24
N HIS A 41 -10.65 -1.65 -2.64
CA HIS A 41 -10.98 -0.27 -3.02
C HIS A 41 -10.62 0.02 -4.47
N VAL A 42 -9.47 -0.51 -4.92
CA VAL A 42 -9.06 -0.33 -6.31
C VAL A 42 -10.09 -0.95 -7.24
N PHE A 43 -10.49 -2.18 -6.97
CA PHE A 43 -11.46 -2.87 -7.81
C PHE A 43 -12.80 -2.15 -7.82
N ASP A 44 -13.26 -1.70 -6.65
CA ASP A 44 -14.53 -1.00 -6.57
C ASP A 44 -14.52 0.27 -7.39
N ARG A 45 -13.44 1.03 -7.32
CA ARG A 45 -13.34 2.27 -8.08
C ARG A 45 -13.26 2.01 -9.57
N ARG A 46 -12.52 0.97 -9.97
CA ARG A 46 -12.43 0.60 -11.37
C ARG A 46 -13.78 0.17 -11.92
N ASP A 47 -14.57 -0.52 -11.13
CA ASP A 47 -15.91 -0.93 -11.52
C ASP A 47 -16.80 0.26 -11.77
N LEU A 48 -16.56 1.36 -11.07
CA LEU A 48 -17.32 2.58 -11.27
C LEU A 48 -16.77 3.45 -12.39
N GLY A 49 -15.73 2.98 -13.06
CA GLY A 49 -15.14 3.72 -14.17
C GLY A 49 -14.08 4.72 -13.76
N HIS A 50 -13.64 4.70 -12.52
CA HIS A 50 -12.61 5.60 -12.04
C HIS A 50 -11.23 4.97 -12.17
N HIS A 51 -10.24 5.81 -12.42
CA HIS A 51 -8.86 5.35 -12.40
C HIS A 51 -8.44 5.12 -10.96
N ALA A 52 -7.85 3.97 -10.70
CA ALA A 52 -7.34 3.65 -9.38
C ALA A 52 -6.15 2.71 -9.49
N GLN A 53 -5.14 2.97 -8.69
CA GLN A 53 -3.90 2.19 -8.70
C GLN A 53 -3.54 1.80 -7.28
N LEU A 54 -3.22 0.54 -7.09
CA LEU A 54 -2.74 0.07 -5.78
C LEU A 54 -1.31 0.56 -5.59
N VAL A 55 -1.05 1.20 -4.46
CA VAL A 55 0.27 1.74 -4.17
C VAL A 55 0.69 1.33 -2.76
N THR A 56 1.97 1.34 -2.53
CA THR A 56 2.52 1.01 -1.24
C THR A 56 3.73 1.90 -0.96
N ARG A 57 4.05 2.04 0.30
CA ARG A 57 5.29 2.72 0.69
C ARG A 57 5.83 2.07 1.94
N ARG A 58 7.12 2.11 2.09
CA ARG A 58 7.74 1.59 3.29
C ARG A 58 8.11 2.70 4.25
N ARG A 59 8.59 3.80 3.75
CA ARG A 59 9.00 4.89 4.60
C ARG A 59 8.77 6.25 3.99
N THR A 60 8.91 6.38 2.68
CA THR A 60 8.95 7.70 2.10
C THR A 60 7.88 7.93 1.07
N ALA A 61 8.02 7.39 -0.09
CA ALA A 61 7.14 7.75 -1.19
C ALA A 61 6.28 6.56 -1.58
N TRP A 62 5.08 6.86 -2.06
CA TRP A 62 4.20 5.83 -2.57
C TRP A 62 4.74 5.31 -3.89
N GLU A 63 4.70 3.99 -4.06
CA GLU A 63 5.12 3.37 -5.31
C GLU A 63 4.06 2.39 -5.77
N ASP A 64 4.11 2.06 -7.05
CA ASP A 64 3.15 1.15 -7.64
C ASP A 64 3.34 -0.24 -7.08
N ALA A 65 2.24 -0.90 -6.78
CA ALA A 65 2.26 -2.25 -6.24
C ALA A 65 1.59 -3.24 -7.18
N GLU A 66 1.22 -2.78 -8.35
CA GLU A 66 0.64 -3.63 -9.38
C GLU A 66 1.56 -3.76 -10.57
#